data_533aac0ea968f9b442d4be362f3d116c
#
_entry.id   533aac0ea968f9b442d4be362f3d116c
#
_cell.length_a   1.000
_cell.length_b   1.000
_cell.length_c   1.000
_cell.angle_alpha   90.00
_cell.angle_beta   90.00
_cell.angle_gamma   90.00
#
_symmetry.space_group_name_H-M   'P 1'
#
loop_
_entity.id
_entity.type
_entity.pdbx_description
1 polymer ?
#
loop_
_entity_poly.entity_id
_entity_poly.type
_entity_poly.pdbx_seq_one_letter_code
_entity_poly.pdbx_strand_id
1 'polypeptide(L)'
;MELDVLGLFGACSYALDCVEAELVHVTTFHAKRVAYMSVCTAEQFGVSGEALQDLAVCALLHDNALTQYLHEEFRGDSSAAECLPELPHLGAHCVMGEENISALPFHTDVEHIILYHHENADGSGPFGKTWQEIPLGARIIRLCDLLDAFCRADIFTPDVWERANAFLTRVRGRIVDE
;
A
#
# COMPACT_ATOMS: atom_id res chain seq x y z
N MET A 1 -9.78 -29.65 -6.98
CA MET A 1 -9.09 -28.98 -5.87
C MET A 1 -9.00 -27.53 -6.28
N GLU A 2 -9.78 -26.67 -5.65
CA GLU A 2 -9.69 -25.24 -5.89
C GLU A 2 -8.52 -24.67 -5.08
N LEU A 3 -7.69 -23.85 -5.70
CA LEU A 3 -6.60 -23.15 -5.04
C LEU A 3 -7.16 -21.88 -4.41
N ASP A 4 -7.01 -21.72 -3.11
CA ASP A 4 -7.30 -20.47 -2.42
C ASP A 4 -6.18 -19.46 -2.70
N VAL A 5 -6.35 -18.69 -3.77
CA VAL A 5 -5.38 -17.73 -4.26
C VAL A 5 -5.22 -16.57 -3.28
N LEU A 6 -6.32 -16.06 -2.71
CA LEU A 6 -6.27 -14.99 -1.69
C LEU A 6 -5.58 -15.45 -0.42
N GLY A 7 -5.85 -16.68 0.04
CA GLY A 7 -5.14 -17.26 1.18
C GLY A 7 -3.65 -17.41 0.92
N LEU A 8 -3.25 -17.80 -0.30
CA LEU A 8 -1.84 -17.87 -0.68
C LEU A 8 -1.16 -16.50 -0.62
N PHE A 9 -1.75 -15.46 -1.25
CA PHE A 9 -1.19 -14.11 -1.20
C PHE A 9 -1.21 -13.52 0.21
N GLY A 10 -2.24 -13.84 1.02
CA GLY A 10 -2.26 -13.48 2.43
C GLY A 10 -1.15 -14.14 3.26
N ALA A 11 -0.69 -15.33 2.89
CA ALA A 11 0.48 -15.96 3.51
C ALA A 11 1.79 -15.33 3.04
N CYS A 12 1.90 -15.00 1.73
CA CYS A 12 3.06 -14.31 1.17
C CYS A 12 3.22 -12.91 1.78
N SER A 13 2.14 -12.12 1.88
CA SER A 13 2.17 -10.79 2.49
C SER A 13 2.61 -10.85 3.96
N TYR A 14 2.23 -11.88 4.69
CA TYR A 14 2.68 -12.04 6.07
C TYR A 14 4.20 -12.28 6.17
N ALA A 15 4.78 -13.02 5.23
CA ALA A 15 6.22 -13.20 5.20
C ALA A 15 6.96 -11.89 4.88
N LEU A 16 6.41 -11.05 3.98
CA LEU A 16 6.92 -9.72 3.70
C LEU A 16 6.80 -8.82 4.93
N ASP A 17 5.62 -8.74 5.55
CA ASP A 17 5.38 -7.98 6.79
C ASP A 17 6.41 -8.32 7.89
N CYS A 18 6.79 -9.60 8.03
CA CYS A 18 7.78 -10.00 9.03
C CYS A 18 9.17 -9.42 8.74
N VAL A 19 9.56 -9.37 7.47
CA VAL A 19 10.85 -8.78 7.05
C VAL A 19 10.81 -7.27 7.19
N GLU A 20 9.74 -6.64 6.77
CA GLU A 20 9.53 -5.20 6.86
C GLU A 20 9.47 -4.72 8.32
N ALA A 21 8.89 -5.49 9.22
CA ALA A 21 8.89 -5.18 10.64
C ALA A 21 10.30 -5.07 11.23
N GLU A 22 11.23 -5.90 10.76
CA GLU A 22 12.63 -5.86 11.19
C GLU A 22 13.43 -4.73 10.50
N LEU A 23 13.14 -4.45 9.23
CA LEU A 23 13.93 -3.49 8.44
C LEU A 23 13.40 -2.06 8.57
N VAL A 24 12.07 -1.88 8.59
CA VAL A 24 11.43 -0.56 8.47
C VAL A 24 10.47 -0.26 9.62
N HIS A 25 10.44 -1.12 10.61
CA HIS A 25 9.64 -0.97 11.84
C HIS A 25 8.13 -0.78 11.61
N VAL A 26 7.60 -1.28 10.49
CA VAL A 26 6.16 -1.39 10.31
C VAL A 26 5.56 -2.41 11.28
N THR A 27 4.32 -2.25 11.63
CA THR A 27 3.65 -3.18 12.54
C THR A 27 3.26 -4.47 11.82
N THR A 28 3.39 -5.62 12.48
CA THR A 28 2.98 -6.90 11.91
C THR A 28 1.54 -6.88 11.40
N PHE A 29 1.27 -7.58 10.30
CA PHE A 29 -0.01 -7.59 9.58
C PHE A 29 -0.41 -6.25 8.92
N HIS A 30 0.54 -5.37 8.67
CA HIS A 30 0.30 -4.10 7.98
C HIS A 30 -0.42 -4.31 6.65
N ALA A 31 0.14 -5.09 5.73
CA ALA A 31 -0.46 -5.35 4.42
C ALA A 31 -1.88 -5.93 4.52
N LYS A 32 -2.17 -6.78 5.52
CA LYS A 32 -3.53 -7.31 5.74
C LYS A 32 -4.53 -6.27 6.22
N ARG A 33 -4.10 -5.33 7.07
CA ARG A 33 -4.98 -4.23 7.51
C ARG A 33 -5.24 -3.26 6.36
N VAL A 34 -4.20 -2.93 5.59
CA VAL A 34 -4.33 -2.10 4.39
C VAL A 34 -5.29 -2.77 3.40
N ALA A 35 -5.13 -4.06 3.11
CA ALA A 35 -6.02 -4.80 2.20
C ALA A 35 -7.46 -4.83 2.71
N TYR A 36 -7.68 -5.09 4.00
CA TYR A 36 -9.02 -5.10 4.59
C TYR A 36 -9.71 -3.72 4.48
N MET A 37 -9.00 -2.66 4.84
CA MET A 37 -9.52 -1.29 4.73
C MET A 37 -9.76 -0.90 3.28
N SER A 38 -8.88 -1.32 2.35
CA SER A 38 -9.03 -1.05 0.92
C SER A 38 -10.27 -1.72 0.35
N VAL A 39 -10.53 -2.99 0.70
CA VAL A 39 -11.75 -3.70 0.30
C VAL A 39 -12.99 -2.99 0.82
N CYS A 40 -13.05 -2.71 2.13
CA CYS A 40 -14.19 -2.01 2.72
C CYS A 40 -14.44 -0.62 2.09
N THR A 41 -13.37 0.10 1.77
CA THR A 41 -13.45 1.41 1.11
C THR A 41 -13.95 1.27 -0.33
N ALA A 42 -13.38 0.35 -1.10
CA ALA A 42 -13.75 0.13 -2.49
C ALA A 42 -15.21 -0.28 -2.67
N GLU A 43 -15.77 -1.08 -1.75
CA GLU A 43 -17.19 -1.42 -1.73
C GLU A 43 -18.09 -0.17 -1.64
N GLN A 44 -17.68 0.87 -0.91
CA GLN A 44 -18.43 2.13 -0.83
C GLN A 44 -18.41 2.90 -2.15
N PHE A 45 -17.41 2.67 -3.00
CA PHE A 45 -17.33 3.20 -4.36
C PHE A 45 -17.99 2.28 -5.40
N GLY A 46 -18.64 1.17 -4.97
CA GLY A 46 -19.35 0.25 -5.84
C GLY A 46 -18.47 -0.78 -6.55
N VAL A 47 -17.20 -0.91 -6.15
CA VAL A 47 -16.31 -1.97 -6.65
C VAL A 47 -16.77 -3.30 -6.06
N SER A 48 -16.86 -4.34 -6.89
CA SER A 48 -17.35 -5.65 -6.47
C SER A 48 -16.80 -6.78 -7.35
N GLY A 49 -17.03 -8.03 -6.95
CA GLY A 49 -16.65 -9.21 -7.74
C GLY A 49 -15.14 -9.33 -7.96
N GLU A 50 -14.75 -9.66 -9.19
CA GLU A 50 -13.36 -9.89 -9.57
C GLU A 50 -12.46 -8.65 -9.34
N ALA A 51 -12.95 -7.46 -9.64
CA ALA A 51 -12.20 -6.22 -9.42
C ALA A 51 -11.90 -5.97 -7.94
N LEU A 52 -12.79 -6.37 -7.03
CA LEU A 52 -12.56 -6.28 -5.59
C LEU A 52 -11.52 -7.31 -5.12
N GLN A 53 -11.53 -8.51 -5.70
CA GLN A 53 -10.53 -9.54 -5.43
C GLN A 53 -9.14 -9.10 -5.90
N ASP A 54 -9.04 -8.57 -7.10
CA ASP A 54 -7.79 -8.08 -7.66
C ASP A 54 -7.23 -6.92 -6.83
N LEU A 55 -8.09 -5.98 -6.41
CA LEU A 55 -7.68 -4.91 -5.50
C LEU A 55 -7.17 -5.44 -4.16
N ALA A 56 -7.82 -6.48 -3.61
CA ALA A 56 -7.34 -7.11 -2.37
C ALA A 56 -5.93 -7.69 -2.54
N VAL A 57 -5.65 -8.35 -3.67
CA VAL A 57 -4.31 -8.86 -4.00
C VAL A 57 -3.31 -7.73 -4.14
N CYS A 58 -3.65 -6.67 -4.90
CA CYS A 58 -2.78 -5.50 -5.03
C CYS A 58 -2.46 -4.88 -3.66
N ALA A 59 -3.47 -4.71 -2.79
CA ALA A 59 -3.28 -4.15 -1.46
C ALA A 59 -2.45 -5.06 -0.52
N LEU A 60 -2.57 -6.40 -0.65
CA LEU A 60 -1.70 -7.34 0.08
C LEU A 60 -0.24 -7.28 -0.37
N LEU A 61 -0.01 -6.88 -1.61
CA LEU A 61 1.30 -6.88 -2.26
C LEU A 61 1.81 -5.47 -2.58
N HIS A 62 1.22 -4.40 -2.02
CA HIS A 62 1.58 -3.03 -2.41
C HIS A 62 3.06 -2.72 -2.19
N ASP A 63 3.66 -3.25 -1.13
CA ASP A 63 5.09 -3.10 -0.80
C ASP A 63 5.92 -4.34 -1.13
N ASN A 64 5.47 -5.19 -2.07
CA ASN A 64 6.12 -6.47 -2.39
C ASN A 64 7.61 -6.37 -2.79
N ALA A 65 8.06 -5.22 -3.22
CA ALA A 65 9.44 -4.96 -3.63
C ALA A 65 10.22 -4.09 -2.61
N LEU A 66 9.62 -3.66 -1.51
CA LEU A 66 10.28 -2.78 -0.54
C LEU A 66 11.58 -3.41 0.01
N THR A 67 11.53 -4.66 0.41
CA THR A 67 12.71 -5.41 0.89
C THR A 67 13.79 -5.51 -0.18
N GLN A 68 13.41 -5.81 -1.43
CA GLN A 68 14.36 -5.88 -2.56
C GLN A 68 15.01 -4.53 -2.79
N TYR A 69 14.21 -3.46 -2.84
CA TYR A 69 14.69 -2.10 -3.01
C TYR A 69 15.70 -1.70 -1.92
N LEU A 70 15.38 -1.96 -0.65
CA LEU A 70 16.27 -1.66 0.47
C LEU A 70 17.58 -2.44 0.38
N HIS A 71 17.53 -3.70 -0.03
CA HIS A 71 18.73 -4.52 -0.22
C HIS A 71 19.62 -3.99 -1.35
N GLU A 72 19.05 -3.55 -2.46
CA GLU A 72 19.78 -3.02 -3.61
C GLU A 72 20.39 -1.65 -3.33
N GLU A 73 19.62 -0.74 -2.72
CA GLU A 73 20.05 0.64 -2.45
C GLU A 73 21.11 0.70 -1.37
N PHE A 74 20.94 -0.05 -0.29
CA PHE A 74 21.82 0.05 0.87
C PHE A 74 22.86 -1.06 0.97
N ARG A 75 22.85 -2.06 0.10
CA ARG A 75 23.87 -3.14 -0.01
C ARG A 75 24.40 -3.66 1.32
N GLY A 76 23.53 -3.81 2.31
CA GLY A 76 23.86 -4.36 3.63
C GLY A 76 24.27 -3.32 4.68
N ASP A 77 24.06 -2.05 4.45
CA ASP A 77 24.20 -1.04 5.50
C ASP A 77 22.94 -1.08 6.41
N SER A 78 23.14 -1.59 7.62
CA SER A 78 22.07 -1.74 8.61
C SER A 78 21.53 -0.42 9.17
N SER A 79 22.14 0.72 8.85
CA SER A 79 21.65 2.05 9.22
C SER A 79 20.51 2.55 8.34
N ALA A 80 20.21 1.86 7.24
CA ALA A 80 19.16 2.23 6.28
C ALA A 80 17.76 2.34 6.92
N ALA A 81 17.46 1.50 7.90
CA ALA A 81 16.16 1.53 8.59
C ALA A 81 15.87 2.85 9.33
N GLU A 82 16.90 3.61 9.71
CA GLU A 82 16.74 4.92 10.36
C GLU A 82 16.41 6.04 9.37
N CYS A 83 16.61 5.81 8.06
CA CYS A 83 16.49 6.81 6.99
C CYS A 83 15.19 6.75 6.18
N LEU A 84 14.26 5.86 6.50
CA LEU A 84 13.02 5.62 5.74
C LEU A 84 12.19 6.85 5.37
N PRO A 85 12.02 7.85 6.26
CA PRO A 85 11.28 9.05 5.91
C PRO A 85 11.98 9.95 4.87
N GLU A 86 13.26 9.70 4.61
CA GLU A 86 14.12 10.50 3.75
C GLU A 86 14.64 9.72 2.53
N LEU A 87 14.04 8.53 2.21
CA LEU A 87 14.46 7.71 1.08
C LEU A 87 14.32 8.50 -0.23
N PRO A 88 15.44 8.81 -0.91
CA PRO A 88 15.44 9.74 -2.06
C PRO A 88 14.72 9.20 -3.29
N HIS A 89 14.37 7.92 -3.33
CA HIS A 89 13.77 7.23 -4.48
C HIS A 89 12.62 6.30 -4.10
N LEU A 90 11.71 6.76 -3.24
CA LEU A 90 10.56 5.97 -2.79
C LEU A 90 9.76 5.36 -3.96
N GLY A 91 9.74 6.00 -5.14
CA GLY A 91 9.11 5.46 -6.34
C GLY A 91 9.79 4.20 -6.92
N ALA A 92 11.05 3.91 -6.56
CA ALA A 92 11.76 2.77 -7.14
C ALA A 92 11.14 1.42 -6.76
N HIS A 93 10.73 1.22 -5.49
CA HIS A 93 10.05 -0.01 -5.09
C HIS A 93 8.67 -0.15 -5.73
N CYS A 94 8.00 0.95 -6.07
CA CYS A 94 6.73 0.91 -6.80
C CYS A 94 6.92 0.36 -8.23
N VAL A 95 7.99 0.79 -8.92
CA VAL A 95 8.33 0.26 -10.26
C VAL A 95 8.63 -1.24 -10.18
N MET A 96 9.51 -1.64 -9.26
CA MET A 96 9.87 -3.04 -9.07
C MET A 96 8.65 -3.88 -8.65
N GLY A 97 7.79 -3.32 -7.79
CA GLY A 97 6.57 -3.97 -7.33
C GLY A 97 5.55 -4.20 -8.43
N GLU A 98 5.36 -3.23 -9.33
CA GLU A 98 4.52 -3.37 -10.52
C GLU A 98 5.05 -4.46 -11.46
N GLU A 99 6.37 -4.49 -11.70
CA GLU A 99 7.01 -5.54 -12.49
C GLU A 99 6.82 -6.92 -11.86
N ASN A 100 6.98 -7.05 -10.54
CA ASN A 100 6.83 -8.31 -9.82
C ASN A 100 5.41 -8.89 -9.95
N ILE A 101 4.37 -8.07 -9.95
CA ILE A 101 3.00 -8.54 -10.07
C ILE A 101 2.54 -8.77 -11.52
N SER A 102 3.28 -8.31 -12.52
CA SER A 102 2.90 -8.36 -13.93
C SER A 102 2.61 -9.77 -14.46
N ALA A 103 3.20 -10.81 -13.86
CA ALA A 103 2.98 -12.21 -14.20
C ALA A 103 1.82 -12.86 -13.46
N LEU A 104 1.16 -12.17 -12.54
CA LEU A 104 0.03 -12.72 -11.79
C LEU A 104 -1.24 -12.69 -12.65
N PRO A 105 -2.09 -13.74 -12.54
CA PRO A 105 -3.29 -13.85 -13.34
C PRO A 105 -4.45 -13.02 -12.74
N PHE A 106 -4.40 -11.70 -12.85
CA PHE A 106 -5.51 -10.85 -12.49
C PHE A 106 -6.68 -11.00 -13.45
N HIS A 107 -7.90 -10.79 -12.95
CA HIS A 107 -9.14 -10.87 -13.73
C HIS A 107 -9.45 -9.56 -14.44
N THR A 108 -9.04 -8.44 -13.85
CA THR A 108 -9.31 -7.08 -14.34
C THR A 108 -8.00 -6.35 -14.61
N ASP A 109 -8.10 -5.16 -15.19
CA ASP A 109 -6.95 -4.30 -15.38
C ASP A 109 -6.50 -3.69 -14.03
N VAL A 110 -5.29 -4.04 -13.61
CA VAL A 110 -4.64 -3.54 -12.39
C VAL A 110 -3.42 -2.66 -12.69
N GLU A 111 -3.23 -2.30 -13.96
CA GLU A 111 -2.09 -1.50 -14.42
C GLU A 111 -2.00 -0.21 -13.59
N HIS A 112 -0.78 0.07 -13.12
CA HIS A 112 -0.43 1.25 -12.33
C HIS A 112 -1.06 1.32 -10.92
N ILE A 113 -1.72 0.28 -10.42
CA ILE A 113 -2.20 0.30 -9.02
C ILE A 113 -1.01 0.27 -8.06
N ILE A 114 -0.05 -0.65 -8.27
CA ILE A 114 1.16 -0.71 -7.45
C ILE A 114 2.11 0.45 -7.79
N LEU A 115 2.25 0.78 -9.07
CA LEU A 115 3.14 1.86 -9.49
C LEU A 115 2.81 3.20 -8.82
N TYR A 116 1.51 3.53 -8.68
CA TYR A 116 1.07 4.84 -8.20
C TYR A 116 0.54 4.85 -6.76
N HIS A 117 0.76 3.78 -5.99
CA HIS A 117 0.23 3.72 -4.62
C HIS A 117 0.87 4.74 -3.64
N HIS A 118 1.99 5.36 -4.01
CA HIS A 118 2.59 6.47 -3.26
C HIS A 118 2.35 7.85 -3.88
N GLU A 119 1.57 7.94 -4.96
CA GLU A 119 1.19 9.23 -5.51
C GLU A 119 0.29 10.03 -4.56
N ASN A 120 0.42 11.35 -4.63
CA ASN A 120 -0.44 12.28 -3.92
C ASN A 120 -1.43 12.92 -4.90
N ALA A 121 -2.63 13.21 -4.44
CA ALA A 121 -3.71 13.77 -5.27
C ALA A 121 -3.35 15.09 -5.97
N ASP A 122 -2.44 15.88 -5.37
CA ASP A 122 -1.97 17.17 -5.87
C ASP A 122 -0.77 17.08 -6.84
N GLY A 123 -0.30 15.87 -7.16
CA GLY A 123 0.86 15.65 -8.03
C GLY A 123 2.22 15.81 -7.34
N SER A 124 2.27 15.91 -6.02
CA SER A 124 3.52 15.98 -5.24
C SER A 124 4.14 14.62 -4.95
N GLY A 125 3.60 13.55 -5.53
CA GLY A 125 4.11 12.18 -5.38
C GLY A 125 5.33 11.88 -6.26
N PRO A 126 5.86 10.64 -6.19
CA PRO A 126 7.09 10.24 -6.85
C PRO A 126 7.09 10.39 -8.38
N PHE A 127 5.94 10.24 -9.03
CA PHE A 127 5.80 10.28 -10.49
C PHE A 127 5.08 11.53 -10.98
N GLY A 128 4.63 12.40 -10.08
CA GLY A 128 3.97 13.67 -10.40
C GLY A 128 2.57 13.52 -10.98
N LYS A 129 1.88 12.41 -10.70
CA LYS A 129 0.52 12.14 -11.18
C LYS A 129 -0.51 12.82 -10.29
N THR A 130 -1.48 13.46 -10.91
CA THR A 130 -2.63 14.03 -10.20
C THR A 130 -3.74 13.00 -10.03
N TRP A 131 -4.71 13.27 -9.16
CA TRP A 131 -5.78 12.33 -8.82
C TRP A 131 -6.57 11.81 -10.03
N GLN A 132 -6.68 12.60 -11.12
CA GLN A 132 -7.34 12.19 -12.36
C GLN A 132 -6.56 11.12 -13.13
N GLU A 133 -5.24 11.06 -12.93
CA GLU A 133 -4.34 10.14 -13.64
C GLU A 133 -4.06 8.88 -12.81
N ILE A 134 -4.35 8.92 -11.50
CA ILE A 134 -4.09 7.81 -10.58
C ILE A 134 -5.29 6.86 -10.56
N PRO A 135 -5.10 5.54 -10.82
CA PRO A 135 -6.17 4.56 -10.70
C PRO A 135 -6.86 4.60 -9.34
N LEU A 136 -8.18 4.38 -9.31
CA LEU A 136 -8.95 4.37 -8.05
C LEU A 136 -8.36 3.40 -7.02
N GLY A 137 -7.91 2.21 -7.45
CA GLY A 137 -7.28 1.23 -6.58
C GLY A 137 -6.04 1.77 -5.88
N ALA A 138 -5.16 2.46 -6.62
CA ALA A 138 -3.96 3.08 -6.05
C ALA A 138 -4.29 4.17 -5.02
N ARG A 139 -5.30 5.02 -5.31
CA ARG A 139 -5.77 6.07 -4.37
C ARG A 139 -6.35 5.48 -3.08
N ILE A 140 -7.10 4.38 -3.20
CA ILE A 140 -7.66 3.65 -2.05
C ILE A 140 -6.53 3.04 -1.21
N ILE A 141 -5.57 2.37 -1.84
CA ILE A 141 -4.41 1.79 -1.14
C ILE A 141 -3.64 2.90 -0.43
N ARG A 142 -3.34 4.01 -1.11
CA ARG A 142 -2.66 5.17 -0.52
C ARG A 142 -3.34 5.68 0.74
N LEU A 143 -4.65 5.85 0.69
CA LEU A 143 -5.43 6.28 1.85
C LEU A 143 -5.33 5.30 3.01
N CYS A 144 -5.50 4.00 2.73
CA CYS A 144 -5.51 2.95 3.76
C CYS A 144 -4.13 2.72 4.37
N ASP A 145 -3.07 2.76 3.57
CA ASP A 145 -1.68 2.71 4.01
C ASP A 145 -1.37 3.85 4.99
N LEU A 146 -1.68 5.08 4.61
CA LEU A 146 -1.50 6.25 5.46
C LEU A 146 -2.31 6.17 6.76
N LEU A 147 -3.55 5.67 6.70
CA LEU A 147 -4.38 5.50 7.90
C LEU A 147 -3.77 4.45 8.84
N ASP A 148 -3.27 3.34 8.31
CA ASP A 148 -2.62 2.31 9.13
C ASP A 148 -1.36 2.87 9.79
N ALA A 149 -0.50 3.52 9.03
CA ALA A 149 0.77 4.04 9.51
C ALA A 149 0.60 5.17 10.55
N PHE A 150 -0.20 6.20 10.23
CA PHE A 150 -0.31 7.41 11.07
C PHE A 150 -1.34 7.30 12.18
N CYS A 151 -2.39 6.52 11.99
CA CYS A 151 -3.45 6.37 13.00
C CYS A 151 -3.22 5.18 13.93
N ARG A 152 -2.15 4.41 13.72
CA ARG A 152 -1.84 3.22 14.50
C ARG A 152 -3.04 2.28 14.56
N ALA A 153 -3.52 1.88 13.37
CA ALA A 153 -4.66 0.97 13.25
C ALA A 153 -4.40 -0.44 13.81
N ASP A 154 -3.14 -0.75 14.11
CA ASP A 154 -2.71 -1.93 14.85
C ASP A 154 -3.17 -1.93 16.31
N ILE A 155 -3.44 -0.75 16.88
CA ILE A 155 -3.89 -0.57 18.26
C ILE A 155 -5.27 0.08 18.27
N PHE A 156 -6.30 -0.73 18.55
CA PHE A 156 -7.66 -0.22 18.67
C PHE A 156 -7.87 0.47 20.02
N THR A 157 -7.86 1.81 20.00
CA THR A 157 -8.15 2.66 21.17
C THR A 157 -9.38 3.52 20.89
N PRO A 158 -10.11 3.98 21.93
CA PRO A 158 -11.32 4.79 21.73
C PRO A 158 -11.11 6.06 20.90
N ASP A 159 -9.89 6.60 20.88
CA ASP A 159 -9.51 7.82 20.15
C ASP A 159 -9.04 7.57 18.71
N VAL A 160 -9.03 6.33 18.23
CA VAL A 160 -8.59 6.01 16.86
C VAL A 160 -9.37 6.80 15.80
N TRP A 161 -10.67 6.98 16.00
CA TRP A 161 -11.52 7.75 15.09
C TRP A 161 -11.21 9.23 15.08
N GLU A 162 -10.89 9.79 16.24
CA GLU A 162 -10.49 11.20 16.36
C GLU A 162 -9.17 11.44 15.64
N ARG A 163 -8.19 10.53 15.80
CA ARG A 163 -6.91 10.59 15.08
C ARG A 163 -7.11 10.46 13.57
N ALA A 164 -7.92 9.51 13.12
CA ALA A 164 -8.22 9.32 11.71
C ALA A 164 -8.88 10.57 11.10
N ASN A 165 -9.89 11.14 11.75
CA ASN A 165 -10.56 12.35 11.29
C ASN A 165 -9.62 13.55 11.25
N ALA A 166 -8.80 13.73 12.27
CA ALA A 166 -7.81 14.81 12.30
C ALA A 166 -6.77 14.66 11.18
N PHE A 167 -6.32 13.44 10.92
CA PHE A 167 -5.41 13.12 9.84
C PHE A 167 -6.05 13.42 8.48
N LEU A 168 -7.23 12.87 8.19
CA LEU A 168 -7.95 13.06 6.93
C LEU A 168 -8.21 14.55 6.65
N THR A 169 -8.63 15.32 7.67
CA THR A 169 -8.84 16.76 7.53
C THR A 169 -7.58 17.50 7.07
N ARG A 170 -6.41 17.03 7.53
CA ARG A 170 -5.12 17.66 7.19
C ARG A 170 -4.62 17.29 5.78
N VAL A 171 -4.92 16.07 5.29
CA VAL A 171 -4.36 15.55 4.04
C VAL A 171 -5.31 15.64 2.85
N ARG A 172 -6.59 15.88 3.10
CA ARG A 172 -7.64 16.02 2.09
C ARG A 172 -7.32 17.13 1.07
N GLY A 173 -7.57 16.87 -0.20
CA GLY A 173 -7.31 17.78 -1.30
C GLY A 173 -5.83 17.98 -1.65
N ARG A 174 -4.93 17.30 -0.94
CA ARG A 174 -3.48 17.34 -1.20
C ARG A 174 -2.90 15.95 -1.39
N ILE A 175 -2.93 15.11 -0.37
CA ILE A 175 -2.41 13.74 -0.43
C ILE A 175 -3.49 12.79 -0.91
N VAL A 176 -4.70 12.93 -0.36
CA VAL A 176 -5.89 12.20 -0.82
C VAL A 176 -6.88 13.18 -1.44
N ASP A 177 -7.65 12.72 -2.42
CA ASP A 177 -8.70 13.52 -3.08
C ASP A 177 -9.90 13.78 -2.13
N GLU A 178 -10.83 14.63 -2.59
CA GLU A 178 -12.01 15.05 -1.79
C GLU A 178 -13.05 13.94 -1.61
#